data_0e4c5e965d58791fc92bf1b012327341
#
_entry.id   0e4c5e965d58791fc92bf1b012327341
#
_cell.length_a   1.000
_cell.length_b   1.000
_cell.length_c   1.000
_cell.angle_alpha   90.00
_cell.angle_beta   90.00
_cell.angle_gamma   90.00
#
_symmetry.space_group_name_H-M   'P 1'
#
loop_
_entity.id
_entity.type
_entity.pdbx_description
1 polymer ?
#
loop_
_entity_poly.entity_id
_entity_poly.type
_entity_poly.pdbx_seq_one_letter_code
_entity_poly.pdbx_strand_id
1 'polypeptide(L)'
;RTMTSRSPVTTAGPDPTPEAGPRVARRPRRVVVAAVAAAAVVVLVAIFAYRSWDAGVESDLTDATEALDAVVLQLQAAVDTSETVLAGSDGRVGDDQVRVDLAAVTSGIDELSWALPDGSRQARTVAAAGLAERARTHISAVEAATGLVITAVDTFELEQAVRLEGEATGHLTVSIADGHATLDATAGQVLDATVRVTLSDALASAEALEPAL
;
A
#
# COMPACT_ATOMS: atom_id res chain seq x y z
N ARG A 1 -74.24 -21.66 -18.75
CA ARG A 1 -75.40 -21.09 -19.52
C ARG A 1 -74.82 -20.57 -20.82
N THR A 2 -74.83 -21.40 -21.90
CA THR A 2 -75.96 -21.46 -22.87
C THR A 2 -76.04 -20.18 -23.69
N MET A 3 -75.91 -20.26 -24.89
CA MET A 3 -76.60 -20.78 -26.06
C MET A 3 -76.23 -19.91 -27.26
N THR A 4 -75.79 -20.56 -28.32
CA THR A 4 -76.57 -20.77 -29.56
C THR A 4 -76.77 -19.50 -30.38
N SER A 5 -76.55 -19.41 -31.64
CA SER A 5 -76.89 -20.26 -32.73
C SER A 5 -76.95 -19.40 -34.01
N ARG A 6 -76.57 -20.00 -35.08
CA ARG A 6 -77.24 -19.93 -36.42
C ARG A 6 -76.65 -19.01 -37.50
N SER A 7 -76.16 -19.72 -38.49
CA SER A 7 -76.14 -19.38 -39.92
C SER A 7 -77.59 -19.20 -40.48
N PRO A 8 -77.77 -18.63 -41.65
CA PRO A 8 -77.66 -19.40 -42.89
C PRO A 8 -77.09 -18.60 -44.11
N VAL A 9 -76.37 -19.30 -45.00
CA VAL A 9 -76.75 -19.87 -46.32
C VAL A 9 -77.45 -18.87 -47.28
N THR A 10 -76.79 -18.72 -48.48
CA THR A 10 -77.41 -18.88 -49.82
C THR A 10 -76.56 -18.18 -50.89
N THR A 11 -75.93 -18.86 -51.71
CA THR A 11 -76.22 -19.35 -53.07
C THR A 11 -75.75 -18.44 -54.20
N ALA A 12 -74.92 -19.05 -54.99
CA ALA A 12 -74.98 -19.21 -56.43
C ALA A 12 -74.49 -18.12 -57.38
N GLY A 13 -73.65 -18.53 -58.21
CA GLY A 13 -73.70 -18.38 -59.63
C GLY A 13 -72.45 -17.99 -60.37
N PRO A 14 -72.18 -18.46 -61.49
CA PRO A 14 -70.90 -18.88 -62.00
C PRO A 14 -70.27 -17.92 -63.00
N ASP A 15 -68.93 -18.02 -63.08
CA ASP A 15 -68.07 -17.89 -64.29
C ASP A 15 -68.01 -16.59 -65.09
N PRO A 16 -66.98 -16.26 -65.81
CA PRO A 16 -65.82 -17.10 -66.24
C PRO A 16 -64.40 -16.49 -66.05
N THR A 17 -63.48 -17.37 -66.13
CA THR A 17 -62.05 -17.17 -66.29
C THR A 17 -61.64 -16.21 -67.40
N PRO A 18 -60.54 -15.51 -67.25
CA PRO A 18 -59.49 -15.61 -68.25
C PRO A 18 -58.13 -15.99 -67.65
N GLU A 19 -57.55 -16.96 -68.32
CA GLU A 19 -56.10 -17.32 -68.19
C GLU A 19 -55.20 -16.13 -68.18
N ALA A 20 -54.49 -15.95 -67.10
CA ALA A 20 -53.34 -15.06 -67.08
C ALA A 20 -52.08 -15.89 -66.81
N GLY A 21 -51.28 -16.01 -67.83
CA GLY A 21 -50.00 -16.73 -67.84
C GLY A 21 -49.01 -16.34 -66.77
N PRO A 22 -48.01 -17.15 -66.52
CA PRO A 22 -47.05 -16.96 -65.42
C PRO A 22 -46.25 -15.66 -65.59
N ARG A 23 -46.59 -14.63 -64.81
CA ARG A 23 -45.74 -13.46 -64.68
C ARG A 23 -44.52 -13.86 -63.90
N VAL A 24 -43.41 -14.11 -64.62
CA VAL A 24 -42.07 -14.19 -64.08
C VAL A 24 -41.78 -12.83 -63.39
N ALA A 25 -41.92 -12.79 -62.08
CA ALA A 25 -41.54 -11.63 -61.29
C ALA A 25 -40.03 -11.46 -61.42
N ARG A 26 -39.61 -10.56 -62.30
CA ARG A 26 -38.24 -10.04 -62.30
C ARG A 26 -37.99 -9.36 -60.96
N ARG A 27 -37.46 -10.09 -59.97
CA ARG A 27 -36.96 -9.51 -58.73
C ARG A 27 -35.91 -8.45 -59.06
N PRO A 28 -36.10 -7.22 -58.65
CA PRO A 28 -35.22 -6.15 -59.07
C PRO A 28 -33.83 -6.40 -58.43
N ARG A 29 -32.80 -6.54 -59.28
CA ARG A 29 -31.38 -6.66 -58.90
C ARG A 29 -30.96 -5.63 -57.84
N ARG A 30 -31.69 -4.56 -57.72
CA ARG A 30 -31.47 -3.48 -56.73
C ARG A 30 -31.70 -3.94 -55.29
N VAL A 31 -32.59 -4.89 -54.99
CA VAL A 31 -32.83 -5.41 -53.63
C VAL A 31 -31.68 -6.27 -53.14
N VAL A 32 -31.08 -7.08 -54.06
CA VAL A 32 -29.94 -7.93 -53.74
C VAL A 32 -28.68 -7.07 -53.46
N VAL A 33 -28.44 -6.01 -54.25
CA VAL A 33 -27.32 -5.09 -54.03
C VAL A 33 -27.49 -4.31 -52.74
N ALA A 34 -28.68 -3.89 -52.36
CA ALA A 34 -28.93 -3.22 -51.11
C ALA A 34 -28.71 -4.17 -49.88
N ALA A 35 -29.10 -5.42 -49.98
CA ALA A 35 -28.89 -6.42 -48.93
C ALA A 35 -27.40 -6.73 -48.69
N VAL A 36 -26.65 -6.85 -49.81
CA VAL A 36 -25.17 -7.07 -49.73
C VAL A 36 -24.45 -5.85 -49.16
N ALA A 37 -24.87 -4.63 -49.52
CA ALA A 37 -24.29 -3.40 -49.00
C ALA A 37 -24.60 -3.26 -47.48
N ALA A 38 -25.84 -3.58 -47.03
CA ALA A 38 -26.21 -3.56 -45.63
C ALA A 38 -25.42 -4.60 -44.81
N ALA A 39 -25.20 -5.80 -45.35
CA ALA A 39 -24.41 -6.83 -44.70
C ALA A 39 -22.92 -6.40 -44.56
N ALA A 40 -22.36 -5.74 -45.57
CA ALA A 40 -21.00 -5.21 -45.54
C ALA A 40 -20.81 -4.11 -44.48
N VAL A 41 -21.81 -3.22 -44.31
CA VAL A 41 -21.78 -2.20 -43.28
C VAL A 41 -21.87 -2.80 -41.89
N VAL A 42 -22.68 -3.81 -41.64
CA VAL A 42 -22.78 -4.51 -40.35
C VAL A 42 -21.43 -5.20 -40.01
N VAL A 43 -20.78 -5.82 -40.97
CA VAL A 43 -19.46 -6.45 -40.76
C VAL A 43 -18.39 -5.40 -40.48
N LEU A 44 -18.38 -4.25 -41.17
CA LEU A 44 -17.45 -3.15 -40.91
C LEU A 44 -17.65 -2.54 -39.52
N VAL A 45 -18.90 -2.33 -39.10
CA VAL A 45 -19.22 -1.83 -37.76
C VAL A 45 -18.80 -2.84 -36.67
N ALA A 46 -19.02 -4.13 -36.91
CA ALA A 46 -18.57 -5.19 -35.98
C ALA A 46 -17.03 -5.25 -35.87
N ILE A 47 -16.30 -5.14 -36.99
CA ILE A 47 -14.84 -5.09 -37.01
C ILE A 47 -14.31 -3.83 -36.31
N PHE A 48 -14.95 -2.68 -36.53
CA PHE A 48 -14.56 -1.43 -35.88
C PHE A 48 -14.84 -1.47 -34.38
N ALA A 49 -16.01 -1.96 -33.96
CA ALA A 49 -16.35 -2.14 -32.55
C ALA A 49 -15.40 -3.14 -31.86
N TYR A 50 -15.03 -4.23 -32.53
CA TYR A 50 -14.07 -5.20 -32.02
C TYR A 50 -12.67 -4.57 -31.85
N ARG A 51 -12.19 -3.82 -32.86
CA ARG A 51 -10.88 -3.13 -32.78
C ARG A 51 -10.85 -2.03 -31.71
N SER A 52 -11.92 -1.26 -31.56
CA SER A 52 -11.97 -0.23 -30.51
C SER A 52 -12.04 -0.84 -29.11
N TRP A 53 -12.71 -1.99 -28.99
CA TRP A 53 -12.73 -2.73 -27.71
C TRP A 53 -11.37 -3.40 -27.41
N ASP A 54 -10.70 -3.97 -28.42
CA ASP A 54 -9.36 -4.57 -28.26
C ASP A 54 -8.30 -3.52 -27.90
N ALA A 55 -8.37 -2.30 -28.49
CA ALA A 55 -7.51 -1.18 -28.15
C ALA A 55 -7.74 -0.67 -26.70
N GLY A 56 -9.00 -0.63 -26.23
CA GLY A 56 -9.33 -0.29 -24.84
C GLY A 56 -8.76 -1.31 -23.85
N VAL A 57 -8.91 -2.59 -24.13
CA VAL A 57 -8.37 -3.67 -23.28
C VAL A 57 -6.82 -3.68 -23.27
N GLU A 58 -6.17 -3.24 -24.34
CA GLU A 58 -4.71 -3.12 -24.39
C GLU A 58 -4.22 -1.95 -23.54
N SER A 59 -4.91 -0.81 -23.58
CA SER A 59 -4.65 0.34 -22.70
C SER A 59 -4.83 -0.04 -21.25
N ASP A 60 -5.94 -0.69 -20.88
CA ASP A 60 -6.23 -1.11 -19.52
C ASP A 60 -5.18 -2.07 -18.94
N LEU A 61 -4.64 -2.99 -19.77
CA LEU A 61 -3.55 -3.88 -19.33
C LEU A 61 -2.25 -3.12 -19.11
N THR A 62 -1.91 -2.20 -20.02
CA THR A 62 -0.71 -1.37 -19.89
C THR A 62 -0.76 -0.55 -18.63
N ASP A 63 -1.86 0.17 -18.40
CA ASP A 63 -2.07 0.98 -17.20
C ASP A 63 -2.01 0.14 -15.90
N ALA A 64 -2.59 -1.06 -15.93
CA ALA A 64 -2.55 -1.96 -14.77
C ALA A 64 -1.14 -2.53 -14.50
N THR A 65 -0.34 -2.80 -15.55
CA THR A 65 1.05 -3.26 -15.37
C THR A 65 1.97 -2.14 -14.91
N GLU A 66 1.82 -0.92 -15.44
CA GLU A 66 2.57 0.24 -14.97
C GLU A 66 2.25 0.57 -13.50
N ALA A 67 0.98 0.47 -13.11
CA ALA A 67 0.58 0.64 -11.72
C ALA A 67 1.17 -0.45 -10.80
N LEU A 68 1.23 -1.71 -11.26
CA LEU A 68 1.87 -2.80 -10.53
C LEU A 68 3.36 -2.53 -10.36
N ASP A 69 4.07 -2.20 -11.44
CA ASP A 69 5.51 -1.93 -11.42
C ASP A 69 5.84 -0.77 -10.46
N ALA A 70 5.05 0.30 -10.49
CA ALA A 70 5.22 1.43 -9.57
C ALA A 70 5.05 1.02 -8.10
N VAL A 71 4.07 0.18 -7.78
CA VAL A 71 3.84 -0.29 -6.40
C VAL A 71 4.92 -1.28 -5.97
N VAL A 72 5.41 -2.14 -6.86
CA VAL A 72 6.53 -3.06 -6.57
C VAL A 72 7.81 -2.28 -6.27
N LEU A 73 8.10 -1.19 -7.00
CA LEU A 73 9.22 -0.30 -6.67
C LEU A 73 9.05 0.36 -5.30
N GLN A 74 7.84 0.78 -4.92
CA GLN A 74 7.58 1.31 -3.58
C GLN A 74 7.79 0.24 -2.50
N LEU A 75 7.39 -1.01 -2.76
CA LEU A 75 7.61 -2.12 -1.85
C LEU A 75 9.11 -2.38 -1.64
N GLN A 76 9.90 -2.38 -2.71
CA GLN A 76 11.36 -2.51 -2.61
C GLN A 76 11.97 -1.40 -1.76
N ALA A 77 11.58 -0.14 -1.97
CA ALA A 77 12.04 0.98 -1.17
C ALA A 77 11.65 0.86 0.32
N ALA A 78 10.47 0.32 0.62
CA ALA A 78 10.06 0.06 2.00
C ALA A 78 10.90 -1.06 2.64
N VAL A 79 11.22 -2.12 1.89
CA VAL A 79 12.12 -3.20 2.34
C VAL A 79 13.53 -2.66 2.61
N ASP A 80 14.12 -1.91 1.67
CA ASP A 80 15.46 -1.31 1.83
C ASP A 80 15.52 -0.41 3.08
N THR A 81 14.45 0.35 3.32
CA THR A 81 14.32 1.20 4.52
C THR A 81 14.28 0.34 5.78
N SER A 82 13.52 -0.75 5.77
CA SER A 82 13.38 -1.66 6.92
C SER A 82 14.69 -2.36 7.24
N GLU A 83 15.47 -2.78 6.23
CA GLU A 83 16.80 -3.36 6.40
C GLU A 83 17.77 -2.37 7.03
N THR A 84 17.73 -1.10 6.61
CA THR A 84 18.52 -0.02 7.19
C THR A 84 18.18 0.17 8.67
N VAL A 85 16.90 0.17 9.02
CA VAL A 85 16.42 0.30 10.40
C VAL A 85 16.83 -0.93 11.23
N LEU A 86 16.70 -2.14 10.68
CA LEU A 86 17.17 -3.37 11.35
C LEU A 86 18.67 -3.31 11.67
N ALA A 87 19.47 -2.91 10.70
CA ALA A 87 20.93 -2.77 10.90
C ALA A 87 21.28 -1.69 11.95
N GLY A 88 20.56 -0.57 11.95
CA GLY A 88 20.79 0.54 12.89
C GLY A 88 20.24 0.31 14.29
N SER A 89 19.35 -0.63 14.49
CA SER A 89 18.67 -0.91 15.77
C SER A 89 19.36 -1.97 16.63
N ASP A 90 20.47 -2.56 16.15
CA ASP A 90 21.16 -3.64 16.87
C ASP A 90 21.71 -3.15 18.21
N GLY A 91 21.35 -3.85 19.30
CA GLY A 91 21.71 -3.46 20.67
C GLY A 91 21.07 -2.16 21.17
N ARG A 92 20.14 -1.56 20.44
CA ARG A 92 19.47 -0.30 20.74
C ARG A 92 17.96 -0.44 20.96
N VAL A 93 17.49 -1.64 21.24
CA VAL A 93 16.08 -1.94 21.59
C VAL A 93 16.05 -2.70 22.92
N GLY A 94 15.03 -2.42 23.73
CA GLY A 94 14.83 -3.13 25.00
C GLY A 94 14.24 -4.52 24.81
N ASP A 95 13.42 -4.70 23.76
CA ASP A 95 12.82 -5.99 23.35
C ASP A 95 13.20 -6.30 21.91
N ASP A 96 14.00 -7.35 21.72
CA ASP A 96 14.45 -7.79 20.40
C ASP A 96 13.35 -8.41 19.54
N GLN A 97 12.18 -8.73 20.11
CA GLN A 97 11.05 -9.32 19.40
C GLN A 97 10.56 -8.42 18.26
N VAL A 98 10.54 -7.10 18.44
CA VAL A 98 10.14 -6.15 17.40
C VAL A 98 11.03 -6.20 16.15
N ARG A 99 12.33 -6.49 16.33
CA ARG A 99 13.29 -6.69 15.23
C ARG A 99 13.06 -8.03 14.52
N VAL A 100 12.79 -9.08 15.29
CA VAL A 100 12.45 -10.41 14.75
C VAL A 100 11.18 -10.35 13.93
N ASP A 101 10.16 -9.65 14.42
CA ASP A 101 8.88 -9.48 13.71
C ASP A 101 9.07 -8.70 12.40
N LEU A 102 9.86 -7.62 12.40
CA LEU A 102 10.19 -6.87 11.18
C LEU A 102 10.95 -7.75 10.18
N ALA A 103 11.96 -8.49 10.63
CA ALA A 103 12.72 -9.40 9.78
C ALA A 103 11.81 -10.51 9.18
N ALA A 104 10.84 -11.02 9.94
CA ALA A 104 9.88 -12.00 9.45
C ALA A 104 8.94 -11.42 8.38
N VAL A 105 8.47 -10.18 8.55
CA VAL A 105 7.63 -9.50 7.56
C VAL A 105 8.40 -9.25 6.26
N THR A 106 9.66 -8.82 6.33
CA THR A 106 10.50 -8.56 5.13
C THR A 106 10.87 -9.84 4.41
N SER A 107 11.30 -10.90 5.11
CA SER A 107 11.66 -12.18 4.49
C SER A 107 10.49 -12.85 3.77
N GLY A 108 9.26 -12.69 4.25
CA GLY A 108 8.06 -13.20 3.59
C GLY A 108 7.76 -12.56 2.24
N ILE A 109 8.33 -11.37 1.94
CA ILE A 109 8.15 -10.66 0.68
C ILE A 109 9.04 -11.25 -0.41
N ASP A 110 10.23 -11.68 -0.10
CA ASP A 110 11.18 -12.28 -1.05
C ASP A 110 10.67 -13.58 -1.68
N GLU A 111 9.77 -14.29 -0.98
CA GLU A 111 9.15 -15.52 -1.46
C GLU A 111 7.97 -15.27 -2.42
N LEU A 112 7.53 -14.01 -2.59
CA LEU A 112 6.37 -13.67 -3.41
C LEU A 112 6.73 -13.56 -4.89
N SER A 113 5.92 -14.21 -5.73
CA SER A 113 6.00 -14.05 -7.18
C SER A 113 5.11 -12.88 -7.63
N TRP A 114 5.73 -11.91 -8.30
CA TRP A 114 5.08 -10.76 -8.93
C TRP A 114 4.80 -10.98 -10.43
N ALA A 115 5.08 -12.19 -10.92
CA ALA A 115 4.84 -12.53 -12.32
C ALA A 115 3.34 -12.63 -12.64
N LEU A 116 2.95 -12.02 -13.75
CA LEU A 116 1.58 -12.14 -14.25
C LEU A 116 1.35 -13.56 -14.80
N PRO A 117 0.20 -14.18 -14.51
CA PRO A 117 -0.15 -15.48 -15.06
C PRO A 117 -0.35 -15.41 -16.57
N ASP A 118 -0.17 -16.56 -17.24
CA ASP A 118 -0.59 -16.73 -18.61
C ASP A 118 -2.12 -16.67 -18.73
N GLY A 119 -2.63 -16.07 -19.80
CA GLY A 119 -4.07 -16.01 -20.03
C GLY A 119 -4.52 -14.87 -20.95
N SER A 120 -5.82 -14.65 -20.99
CA SER A 120 -6.41 -13.53 -21.74
C SER A 120 -5.95 -12.18 -21.17
N ARG A 121 -5.94 -11.14 -22.01
CA ARG A 121 -5.60 -9.77 -21.58
C ARG A 121 -6.41 -9.34 -20.37
N GLN A 122 -7.71 -9.55 -20.38
CA GLN A 122 -8.58 -9.21 -19.26
C GLN A 122 -8.20 -9.97 -17.97
N ALA A 123 -7.87 -11.27 -18.06
CA ALA A 123 -7.43 -12.03 -16.90
C ALA A 123 -6.11 -11.49 -16.33
N ARG A 124 -5.19 -11.07 -17.20
CA ARG A 124 -3.91 -10.44 -16.82
C ARG A 124 -4.11 -9.07 -16.19
N THR A 125 -5.03 -8.24 -16.68
CA THR A 125 -5.38 -6.93 -16.07
C THR A 125 -5.91 -7.12 -14.65
N VAL A 126 -6.83 -8.06 -14.45
CA VAL A 126 -7.37 -8.38 -13.11
C VAL A 126 -6.27 -8.92 -12.20
N ALA A 127 -5.39 -9.77 -12.72
CA ALA A 127 -4.26 -10.30 -11.95
C ALA A 127 -3.27 -9.19 -11.55
N ALA A 128 -2.92 -8.26 -12.47
CA ALA A 128 -2.06 -7.13 -12.18
C ALA A 128 -2.63 -6.24 -11.07
N ALA A 129 -3.92 -5.90 -11.14
CA ALA A 129 -4.60 -5.13 -10.10
C ALA A 129 -4.59 -5.85 -8.75
N GLY A 130 -4.83 -7.17 -8.74
CA GLY A 130 -4.78 -7.98 -7.52
C GLY A 130 -3.37 -8.11 -6.93
N LEU A 131 -2.32 -8.15 -7.77
CA LEU A 131 -0.93 -8.13 -7.32
C LEU A 131 -0.57 -6.76 -6.75
N ALA A 132 -0.97 -5.67 -7.39
CA ALA A 132 -0.74 -4.32 -6.89
C ALA A 132 -1.39 -4.10 -5.51
N GLU A 133 -2.60 -4.61 -5.29
CA GLU A 133 -3.27 -4.51 -3.99
C GLU A 133 -2.54 -5.33 -2.90
N ARG A 134 -2.07 -6.52 -3.24
CA ARG A 134 -1.23 -7.30 -2.32
C ARG A 134 0.07 -6.58 -1.98
N ALA A 135 0.75 -6.00 -2.97
CA ALA A 135 1.95 -5.22 -2.74
C ALA A 135 1.70 -4.04 -1.79
N ARG A 136 0.59 -3.30 -1.94
CA ARG A 136 0.20 -2.23 -1.00
C ARG A 136 -0.01 -2.75 0.42
N THR A 137 -0.65 -3.90 0.55
CA THR A 137 -0.84 -4.55 1.86
C THR A 137 0.50 -4.88 2.52
N HIS A 138 1.47 -5.39 1.75
CA HIS A 138 2.82 -5.66 2.26
C HIS A 138 3.57 -4.38 2.61
N ILE A 139 3.48 -3.31 1.79
CA ILE A 139 4.05 -2.00 2.12
C ILE A 139 3.56 -1.54 3.49
N SER A 140 2.24 -1.53 3.70
CA SER A 140 1.66 -1.12 4.98
C SER A 140 2.13 -1.97 6.16
N ALA A 141 2.31 -3.29 5.96
CA ALA A 141 2.81 -4.18 7.00
C ALA A 141 4.29 -3.89 7.34
N VAL A 142 5.14 -3.68 6.32
CA VAL A 142 6.56 -3.33 6.51
C VAL A 142 6.70 -1.97 7.20
N GLU A 143 5.96 -0.96 6.74
CA GLU A 143 5.99 0.39 7.32
C GLU A 143 5.54 0.37 8.79
N ALA A 144 4.48 -0.37 9.11
CA ALA A 144 4.00 -0.52 10.49
C ALA A 144 5.05 -1.20 11.39
N ALA A 145 5.63 -2.30 10.93
CA ALA A 145 6.65 -3.02 11.69
C ALA A 145 7.93 -2.18 11.84
N THR A 146 8.34 -1.45 10.79
CA THR A 146 9.47 -0.49 10.83
C THR A 146 9.23 0.61 11.87
N GLY A 147 8.02 1.17 11.90
CA GLY A 147 7.63 2.18 12.89
C GLY A 147 7.70 1.67 14.33
N LEU A 148 7.37 0.41 14.58
CA LEU A 148 7.52 -0.22 15.90
C LEU A 148 8.99 -0.31 16.33
N VAL A 149 9.89 -0.70 15.43
CA VAL A 149 11.33 -0.76 15.72
C VAL A 149 11.88 0.63 16.02
N ILE A 150 11.54 1.65 15.23
CA ILE A 150 11.97 3.04 15.47
C ILE A 150 11.49 3.51 16.86
N THR A 151 10.22 3.27 17.20
CA THR A 151 9.66 3.64 18.51
C THR A 151 10.37 2.92 19.65
N ALA A 152 10.75 1.64 19.46
CA ALA A 152 11.48 0.87 20.45
C ALA A 152 12.91 1.41 20.66
N VAL A 153 13.58 1.86 19.59
CA VAL A 153 14.90 2.52 19.67
C VAL A 153 14.80 3.83 20.43
N ASP A 154 13.84 4.69 20.07
CA ASP A 154 13.65 5.99 20.74
C ASP A 154 13.36 5.81 22.24
N THR A 155 12.53 4.83 22.60
CA THR A 155 12.22 4.51 24.00
C THR A 155 13.47 4.04 24.75
N PHE A 156 14.25 3.14 24.15
CA PHE A 156 15.49 2.64 24.74
C PHE A 156 16.50 3.76 24.95
N GLU A 157 16.69 4.65 23.98
CA GLU A 157 17.60 5.80 24.11
C GLU A 157 17.16 6.77 25.21
N LEU A 158 15.86 7.03 25.33
CA LEU A 158 15.32 7.85 26.39
C LEU A 158 15.57 7.22 27.77
N GLU A 159 15.32 5.92 27.93
CA GLU A 159 15.57 5.18 29.17
C GLU A 159 17.06 5.21 29.55
N GLN A 160 17.95 5.05 28.56
CA GLN A 160 19.40 5.16 28.75
C GLN A 160 19.81 6.57 29.22
N ALA A 161 19.25 7.62 28.59
CA ALA A 161 19.53 8.99 28.96
C ALA A 161 19.09 9.30 30.40
N VAL A 162 17.88 8.88 30.76
CA VAL A 162 17.34 9.03 32.14
C VAL A 162 18.20 8.28 33.16
N ARG A 163 18.66 7.08 32.83
CA ARG A 163 19.52 6.31 33.71
C ARG A 163 20.88 7.02 33.93
N LEU A 164 21.52 7.49 32.84
CA LEU A 164 22.81 8.21 32.92
C LEU A 164 22.67 9.52 33.70
N GLU A 165 21.56 10.23 33.54
CA GLU A 165 21.26 11.42 34.32
C GLU A 165 21.16 11.08 35.80
N GLY A 166 20.40 10.03 36.15
CA GLY A 166 20.29 9.57 37.55
C GLY A 166 21.62 9.15 38.15
N GLU A 167 22.47 8.44 37.39
CA GLU A 167 23.82 8.07 37.84
C GLU A 167 24.72 9.31 38.05
N ALA A 168 24.68 10.27 37.11
CA ALA A 168 25.46 11.50 37.21
C ALA A 168 25.02 12.34 38.41
N THR A 169 23.71 12.47 38.64
CA THR A 169 23.12 13.17 39.80
C THR A 169 23.55 12.50 41.12
N GLY A 170 23.48 11.16 41.17
CA GLY A 170 23.92 10.40 42.33
C GLY A 170 25.41 10.61 42.63
N HIS A 171 26.27 10.59 41.61
CA HIS A 171 27.71 10.87 41.77
C HIS A 171 27.98 12.31 42.22
N LEU A 172 27.25 13.29 41.70
CA LEU A 172 27.37 14.68 42.09
C LEU A 172 27.01 14.86 43.60
N THR A 173 25.86 14.32 44.03
CA THR A 173 25.43 14.38 45.44
C THR A 173 26.48 13.76 46.39
N VAL A 174 27.03 12.59 46.05
CA VAL A 174 28.10 11.97 46.85
C VAL A 174 29.34 12.84 46.88
N SER A 175 29.77 13.40 45.74
CA SER A 175 30.96 14.25 45.64
C SER A 175 30.80 15.55 46.49
N ILE A 176 29.60 16.15 46.50
CA ILE A 176 29.32 17.30 47.32
C ILE A 176 29.41 16.94 48.80
N ALA A 177 28.83 15.81 49.22
CA ALA A 177 28.88 15.34 50.61
C ALA A 177 30.33 15.07 51.07
N ASP A 178 31.14 14.41 50.24
CA ASP A 178 32.55 14.17 50.52
C ASP A 178 33.37 15.47 50.60
N GLY A 179 33.05 16.45 49.75
CA GLY A 179 33.67 17.77 49.76
C GLY A 179 33.37 18.52 51.07
N HIS A 180 32.16 18.50 51.54
CA HIS A 180 31.76 19.08 52.83
C HIS A 180 32.46 18.38 54.01
N ALA A 181 32.47 17.04 54.02
CA ALA A 181 33.15 16.28 55.04
C ALA A 181 34.68 16.61 55.06
N THR A 182 35.30 16.83 53.90
CA THR A 182 36.70 17.25 53.78
C THR A 182 36.90 18.67 54.34
N LEU A 183 36.03 19.61 54.04
CA LEU A 183 36.05 20.97 54.63
C LEU A 183 35.98 20.92 56.14
N ASP A 184 35.07 20.13 56.71
CA ASP A 184 34.89 19.99 58.13
C ASP A 184 36.10 19.34 58.80
N ALA A 185 36.58 18.22 58.27
CA ALA A 185 37.75 17.50 58.83
C ALA A 185 39.02 18.31 58.78
N THR A 186 39.19 19.24 57.87
CA THR A 186 40.40 20.10 57.73
C THR A 186 40.24 21.45 58.38
N ALA A 187 39.17 21.67 59.16
CA ALA A 187 38.95 22.91 59.87
C ALA A 187 40.12 23.23 60.87
N GLY A 188 40.82 24.35 60.67
CA GLY A 188 41.96 24.77 61.47
C GLY A 188 43.27 24.06 61.18
N GLN A 189 43.32 23.11 60.21
CA GLN A 189 44.56 22.32 59.88
C GLN A 189 45.23 22.76 58.58
N VAL A 190 44.56 23.57 57.73
CA VAL A 190 45.10 24.01 56.43
C VAL A 190 45.85 25.31 56.60
N LEU A 191 47.15 25.32 56.19
CA LEU A 191 48.03 26.48 56.26
C LEU A 191 47.60 27.61 55.29
N ASP A 192 46.94 27.27 54.15
CA ASP A 192 46.48 28.23 53.18
C ASP A 192 44.93 28.30 53.18
N ALA A 193 44.40 29.36 53.72
CA ALA A 193 42.96 29.60 53.74
C ALA A 193 42.33 29.73 52.37
N THR A 194 43.07 30.07 51.33
CA THR A 194 42.61 30.24 49.96
C THR A 194 42.12 28.91 49.38
N VAL A 195 42.76 27.79 49.69
CA VAL A 195 42.36 26.44 49.22
C VAL A 195 40.99 26.08 49.75
N ARG A 196 40.68 26.43 51.03
CA ARG A 196 39.37 26.16 51.61
C ARG A 196 38.26 27.02 50.98
N VAL A 197 38.57 28.30 50.72
CA VAL A 197 37.64 29.21 50.04
C VAL A 197 37.32 28.66 48.63
N THR A 198 38.37 28.27 47.88
CA THR A 198 38.16 27.73 46.55
C THR A 198 37.32 26.43 46.55
N LEU A 199 37.55 25.53 47.52
CA LEU A 199 36.75 24.31 47.64
C LEU A 199 35.27 24.64 48.03
N SER A 200 35.11 25.59 48.97
CA SER A 200 33.75 26.06 49.37
C SER A 200 32.97 26.67 48.20
N ASP A 201 33.64 27.50 47.36
CA ASP A 201 33.03 28.12 46.19
C ASP A 201 32.72 27.07 45.11
N ALA A 202 33.56 26.07 44.92
CA ALA A 202 33.32 24.96 44.02
C ALA A 202 32.09 24.10 44.43
N LEU A 203 31.97 23.83 45.76
CA LEU A 203 30.84 23.09 46.32
C LEU A 203 29.54 23.88 46.15
N ALA A 204 29.52 25.19 46.47
CA ALA A 204 28.38 26.04 46.27
C ALA A 204 27.94 26.07 44.78
N SER A 205 28.91 26.05 43.86
CA SER A 205 28.62 26.00 42.43
C SER A 205 28.04 24.63 42.00
N ALA A 206 28.52 23.54 42.61
CA ALA A 206 28.02 22.19 42.36
C ALA A 206 26.58 21.99 42.89
N GLU A 207 26.31 22.50 44.12
CA GLU A 207 24.95 22.51 44.72
C GLU A 207 23.94 23.28 43.88
N ALA A 208 24.36 24.39 43.25
CA ALA A 208 23.49 25.16 42.37
C ALA A 208 23.14 24.42 41.08
N LEU A 209 23.85 23.38 40.66
CA LEU A 209 23.55 22.55 39.51
C LEU A 209 22.63 21.39 39.85
N GLU A 210 22.58 20.94 41.11
CA GLU A 210 21.77 19.78 41.54
C GLU A 210 20.27 19.92 41.21
N PRO A 211 19.59 21.08 41.41
CA PRO A 211 18.18 21.25 41.07
C PRO A 211 17.93 21.48 39.57
N ALA A 212 18.97 21.57 38.74
CA ALA A 212 18.87 21.80 37.29
C ALA A 212 19.07 20.51 36.49
N LEU A 213 19.44 19.40 37.12
CA LEU A 213 19.54 18.05 36.57
C LEU A 213 18.32 17.23 36.94
#